data_aaaf5d19d2079aaad1d37feadaa969a3
#
_entry.id   aaaf5d19d2079aaad1d37feadaa969a3
#
_cell.length_a   1.000
_cell.length_b   1.000
_cell.length_c   1.000
_cell.angle_alpha   90.00
_cell.angle_beta   90.00
_cell.angle_gamma   90.00
#
_symmetry.space_group_name_H-M   'P 1'
#
loop_
_entity.id
_entity.type
_entity.pdbx_description
1 polymer ?
#
loop_
_entity_poly.entity_id
_entity_poly.type
_entity_poly.pdbx_seq_one_letter_code
_entity_poly.pdbx_strand_id
1 'polypeptide(L)'
;MRRVLNHKLGQFILLLMLAFLLFQFGIPGLSSIITGTAAPVPAHLLWTIYMPLVLLVLLLFISANEQSWSEFKQPLLDLIVEQEPTGLVRLRRALLVAVPLLAGLVAYLLIRPNVSAPPELRSIHPAPPSSVTVGSETIDLRSAVNPYRAADGVPEPGALAEGRAVYGQNCVICHGDSLAGDGLFATSFRPRPADFTDPGTIAQLQESYLFWRIASGGPGLPAEGKGWNSAMPVWDETLSADEIWKVILYLYEATDQLPRAVGE
;
A
#
# COMPACT_ATOMS: atom_id res chain seq x y z
N MET A 1 23.17 24.23 23.97
CA MET A 1 22.09 23.33 24.36
C MET A 1 21.22 23.90 25.50
N ARG A 2 21.74 24.26 26.68
CA ARG A 2 20.91 24.81 27.80
C ARG A 2 20.08 26.07 27.44
N ARG A 3 20.59 26.99 26.60
CA ARG A 3 19.84 28.20 26.18
C ARG A 3 18.64 27.89 25.28
N VAL A 4 18.72 26.86 24.42
CA VAL A 4 17.62 26.45 23.52
C VAL A 4 16.49 25.81 24.31
N LEU A 5 16.82 24.99 25.30
CA LEU A 5 15.84 24.30 26.16
C LEU A 5 15.08 25.25 27.11
N ASN A 6 15.65 26.40 27.42
CA ASN A 6 15.00 27.39 28.28
C ASN A 6 14.09 28.37 27.50
N HIS A 7 14.09 28.29 26.17
CA HIS A 7 13.30 29.18 25.32
C HIS A 7 12.02 28.51 24.90
N LYS A 8 10.87 29.19 24.90
CA LYS A 8 9.56 28.63 24.59
C LYS A 8 9.49 27.98 23.21
N LEU A 9 10.12 28.62 22.20
CA LEU A 9 10.23 28.02 20.86
C LEU A 9 11.03 26.70 20.88
N GLY A 10 12.14 26.65 21.64
CA GLY A 10 12.94 25.44 21.77
C GLY A 10 12.21 24.31 22.48
N GLN A 11 11.43 24.60 23.52
CA GLN A 11 10.58 23.66 24.23
C GLN A 11 9.47 23.11 23.29
N PHE A 12 8.84 23.98 22.52
CA PHE A 12 7.83 23.63 21.53
C PHE A 12 8.37 22.64 20.48
N ILE A 13 9.51 22.96 19.87
CA ILE A 13 10.16 22.08 18.87
C ILE A 13 10.53 20.73 19.49
N LEU A 14 11.08 20.75 20.72
CA LEU A 14 11.45 19.53 21.42
C LEU A 14 10.22 18.63 21.68
N LEU A 15 9.12 19.21 22.16
CA LEU A 15 7.87 18.45 22.43
C LEU A 15 7.27 17.89 21.15
N LEU A 16 7.28 18.64 20.04
CA LEU A 16 6.85 18.12 18.74
C LEU A 16 7.72 16.95 18.28
N MET A 17 9.04 17.07 18.42
CA MET A 17 9.96 16.01 18.07
C MET A 17 9.73 14.75 18.92
N LEU A 18 9.54 14.92 20.23
CA LEU A 18 9.26 13.81 21.14
C LEU A 18 7.92 13.12 20.79
N ALA A 19 6.89 13.90 20.50
CA ALA A 19 5.60 13.37 20.07
C ALA A 19 5.72 12.59 18.74
N PHE A 20 6.46 13.15 17.77
CA PHE A 20 6.71 12.45 16.52
C PHE A 20 7.45 11.12 16.73
N LEU A 21 8.52 11.11 17.54
CA LEU A 21 9.27 9.89 17.85
C LEU A 21 8.40 8.86 18.59
N LEU A 22 7.51 9.31 19.48
CA LEU A 22 6.56 8.44 20.17
C LEU A 22 5.61 7.78 19.19
N PHE A 23 5.02 8.52 18.27
CA PHE A 23 4.08 7.97 17.28
C PHE A 23 4.78 7.14 16.21
N GLN A 24 5.99 7.51 15.80
CA GLN A 24 6.72 6.79 14.77
C GLN A 24 7.33 5.47 15.25
N PHE A 25 7.86 5.47 16.49
CA PHE A 25 8.63 4.34 17.01
C PHE A 25 8.10 3.80 18.34
N GLY A 26 7.68 4.70 19.25
CA GLY A 26 7.31 4.33 20.62
C GLY A 26 6.06 3.46 20.67
N ILE A 27 4.94 3.93 20.17
CA ILE A 27 3.66 3.21 20.19
C ILE A 27 3.71 1.95 19.33
N PRO A 28 4.19 1.97 18.07
CA PRO A 28 4.31 0.76 17.28
C PRO A 28 5.25 -0.28 17.90
N GLY A 29 6.40 0.15 18.42
CA GLY A 29 7.34 -0.74 19.09
C GLY A 29 6.76 -1.38 20.37
N LEU A 30 6.09 -0.60 21.22
CA LEU A 30 5.44 -1.12 22.42
C LEU A 30 4.30 -2.06 22.06
N SER A 31 3.49 -1.72 21.06
CA SER A 31 2.41 -2.57 20.57
C SER A 31 2.93 -3.91 20.07
N SER A 32 4.01 -3.93 19.30
CA SER A 32 4.60 -5.18 18.80
C SER A 32 5.16 -6.06 19.91
N ILE A 33 5.73 -5.46 20.97
CA ILE A 33 6.20 -6.22 22.14
C ILE A 33 5.03 -6.86 22.90
N ILE A 34 3.92 -6.13 23.07
CA ILE A 34 2.76 -6.62 23.82
C ILE A 34 1.99 -7.68 23.05
N THR A 35 1.79 -7.48 21.74
CA THR A 35 0.94 -8.35 20.91
C THR A 35 1.71 -9.51 20.27
N GLY A 36 3.05 -9.45 20.25
CA GLY A 36 3.89 -10.44 19.57
C GLY A 36 3.78 -10.40 18.03
N THR A 37 3.10 -9.39 17.48
CA THR A 37 2.89 -9.23 16.03
C THR A 37 3.54 -7.95 15.52
N ALA A 38 3.82 -7.87 14.21
CA ALA A 38 4.22 -6.62 13.58
C ALA A 38 3.15 -5.56 13.83
N ALA A 39 3.58 -4.33 14.14
CA ALA A 39 2.73 -3.24 14.63
C ALA A 39 1.32 -3.21 14.00
N PRO A 40 0.25 -3.50 14.76
CA PRO A 40 -1.11 -3.61 14.21
C PRO A 40 -1.66 -2.27 13.72
N VAL A 41 -1.08 -1.16 14.18
CA VAL A 41 -1.43 0.19 13.72
C VAL A 41 -0.25 0.79 12.98
N PRO A 42 -0.40 1.12 11.69
CA PRO A 42 0.65 1.76 10.92
C PRO A 42 1.07 3.10 11.53
N ALA A 43 2.38 3.30 11.72
CA ALA A 43 2.93 4.52 12.33
C ALA A 43 2.48 5.79 11.60
N HIS A 44 2.37 5.76 10.27
CA HIS A 44 1.95 6.91 9.48
C HIS A 44 0.51 7.37 9.80
N LEU A 45 -0.40 6.46 10.15
CA LEU A 45 -1.75 6.84 10.59
C LEU A 45 -1.70 7.55 11.94
N LEU A 46 -0.88 7.06 12.88
CA LEU A 46 -0.75 7.68 14.21
C LEU A 46 -0.26 9.13 14.09
N TRP A 47 0.86 9.37 13.43
CA TRP A 47 1.36 10.73 13.34
C TRP A 47 0.52 11.63 12.42
N THR A 48 -0.12 11.12 11.36
CA THR A 48 -1.00 11.93 10.50
C THR A 48 -2.22 12.44 11.26
N ILE A 49 -2.80 11.61 12.15
CA ILE A 49 -3.99 11.98 12.92
C ILE A 49 -3.63 12.79 14.17
N TYR A 50 -2.63 12.34 14.94
CA TYR A 50 -2.36 12.91 16.26
C TYR A 50 -1.38 14.08 16.24
N MET A 51 -0.48 14.21 15.27
CA MET A 51 0.45 15.37 15.23
C MET A 51 -0.27 16.71 15.05
N PRO A 52 -1.31 16.86 14.21
CA PRO A 52 -2.10 18.09 14.16
C PRO A 52 -2.77 18.43 15.50
N LEU A 53 -3.25 17.42 16.24
CA LEU A 53 -3.82 17.64 17.58
C LEU A 53 -2.76 18.07 18.59
N VAL A 54 -1.60 17.44 18.60
CA VAL A 54 -0.46 17.84 19.45
C VAL A 54 -0.03 19.28 19.13
N LEU A 55 0.09 19.60 17.85
CA LEU A 55 0.43 20.95 17.39
C LEU A 55 -0.60 21.98 17.91
N LEU A 56 -1.90 21.68 17.72
CA LEU A 56 -2.98 22.55 18.19
C LEU A 56 -2.93 22.75 19.70
N VAL A 57 -2.80 21.66 20.48
CA VAL A 57 -2.74 21.73 21.95
C VAL A 57 -1.54 22.55 22.42
N LEU A 58 -0.36 22.34 21.83
CA LEU A 58 0.84 23.10 22.18
C LEU A 58 0.70 24.58 21.84
N LEU A 59 0.11 24.92 20.70
CA LEU A 59 -0.16 26.31 20.32
C LEU A 59 -1.16 26.97 21.27
N LEU A 60 -2.25 26.30 21.61
CA LEU A 60 -3.24 26.80 22.58
C LEU A 60 -2.60 27.00 23.96
N PHE A 61 -1.80 26.04 24.42
CA PHE A 61 -1.13 26.12 25.71
C PHE A 61 -0.15 27.33 25.78
N ILE A 62 0.65 27.56 24.73
CA ILE A 62 1.58 28.66 24.67
C ILE A 62 0.86 30.02 24.53
N SER A 63 -0.22 30.05 23.74
CA SER A 63 -1.01 31.28 23.52
C SER A 63 -1.89 31.66 24.69
N ALA A 64 -2.14 30.75 25.63
CA ALA A 64 -2.91 31.06 26.85
C ALA A 64 -2.23 32.05 27.79
N ASN A 65 -0.91 32.24 27.67
CA ASN A 65 -0.16 33.21 28.45
C ASN A 65 0.59 34.16 27.51
N GLU A 66 0.34 35.48 27.64
CA GLU A 66 0.89 36.50 26.75
C GLU A 66 2.43 36.56 26.78
N GLN A 67 3.04 36.36 27.95
CA GLN A 67 4.49 36.30 28.06
C GLN A 67 5.07 35.09 27.31
N SER A 68 4.49 33.91 27.50
CA SER A 68 4.91 32.68 26.80
C SER A 68 4.73 32.81 25.29
N TRP A 69 3.65 33.43 24.86
CA TRP A 69 3.37 33.70 23.46
C TRP A 69 4.36 34.69 22.85
N SER A 70 4.68 35.76 23.58
CA SER A 70 5.70 36.74 23.19
C SER A 70 7.08 36.06 23.06
N GLU A 71 7.52 35.29 24.07
CA GLU A 71 8.78 34.57 24.04
C GLU A 71 8.83 33.56 22.88
N PHE A 72 7.71 32.90 22.57
CA PHE A 72 7.62 31.94 21.47
C PHE A 72 7.78 32.59 20.09
N LYS A 73 7.05 33.69 19.85
CA LYS A 73 7.04 34.37 18.55
C LYS A 73 8.25 35.26 18.28
N GLN A 74 8.90 35.80 19.35
CA GLN A 74 9.97 36.76 19.19
C GLN A 74 11.11 36.29 18.27
N PRO A 75 11.68 35.08 18.38
CA PRO A 75 12.73 34.65 17.46
C PRO A 75 12.28 34.53 16.00
N LEU A 76 10.99 34.22 15.79
CA LEU A 76 10.42 34.17 14.44
C LEU A 76 10.27 35.59 13.87
N LEU A 77 9.80 36.53 14.71
CA LEU A 77 9.69 37.93 14.34
C LEU A 77 11.07 38.57 14.08
N ASP A 78 12.04 38.31 14.95
CA ASP A 78 13.42 38.80 14.78
C ASP A 78 14.01 38.26 13.46
N LEU A 79 13.76 36.98 13.14
CA LEU A 79 14.15 36.39 11.85
C LEU A 79 13.48 37.07 10.66
N ILE A 80 12.22 37.52 10.81
CA ILE A 80 11.43 38.08 9.70
C ILE A 80 11.58 39.60 9.58
N VAL A 81 11.66 40.33 10.67
CA VAL A 81 11.48 41.80 10.72
C VAL A 81 12.78 42.58 11.02
N GLU A 82 13.74 41.98 11.71
CA GLU A 82 14.91 42.71 12.21
C GLU A 82 15.82 43.27 11.09
N GLN A 83 16.26 44.54 11.26
CA GLN A 83 16.91 45.31 10.20
C GLN A 83 18.45 45.38 10.36
N GLU A 84 19.05 44.70 11.36
CA GLU A 84 20.49 44.85 11.67
C GLU A 84 21.32 43.58 11.43
N PRO A 85 22.67 43.67 11.38
CA PRO A 85 23.43 43.70 10.14
C PRO A 85 24.10 42.34 9.76
N THR A 86 24.30 42.24 8.50
CA THR A 86 25.29 41.48 7.70
C THR A 86 25.24 39.97 7.60
N GLY A 87 25.27 39.19 8.67
CA GLY A 87 25.28 37.72 8.57
C GLY A 87 23.88 37.11 8.60
N LEU A 88 23.06 37.54 9.54
CA LEU A 88 21.68 37.10 9.74
C LEU A 88 20.77 37.55 8.59
N VAL A 89 20.98 38.72 8.00
CA VAL A 89 20.22 39.21 6.84
C VAL A 89 20.43 38.31 5.60
N ARG A 90 21.66 37.83 5.38
CA ARG A 90 21.93 36.90 4.29
C ARG A 90 21.27 35.54 4.53
N LEU A 91 21.38 35.02 5.76
CA LEU A 91 20.70 33.75 6.13
C LEU A 91 19.18 33.87 5.98
N ARG A 92 18.59 34.97 6.47
CA ARG A 92 17.16 35.25 6.32
C ARG A 92 16.73 35.28 4.86
N ARG A 93 17.44 36.03 4.00
CA ARG A 93 17.12 36.06 2.56
C ARG A 93 17.26 34.70 1.92
N ALA A 94 18.29 33.94 2.28
CA ALA A 94 18.48 32.57 1.80
C ALA A 94 17.33 31.66 2.25
N LEU A 95 16.91 31.71 3.51
CA LEU A 95 15.79 30.88 4.03
C LEU A 95 14.44 31.27 3.42
N LEU A 96 14.16 32.57 3.25
CA LEU A 96 12.91 33.05 2.65
C LEU A 96 12.77 32.62 1.17
N VAL A 97 13.88 32.37 0.50
CA VAL A 97 13.88 31.84 -0.88
C VAL A 97 13.96 30.32 -0.89
N ALA A 98 14.87 29.74 -0.11
CA ALA A 98 15.14 28.30 -0.13
C ALA A 98 13.97 27.47 0.41
N VAL A 99 13.29 27.93 1.47
CA VAL A 99 12.19 27.17 2.08
C VAL A 99 10.99 27.04 1.12
N PRO A 100 10.47 28.10 0.48
CA PRO A 100 9.40 27.96 -0.51
C PRO A 100 9.81 27.14 -1.73
N LEU A 101 11.04 27.29 -2.22
CA LEU A 101 11.55 26.50 -3.34
C LEU A 101 11.64 25.01 -2.98
N LEU A 102 12.17 24.70 -1.81
CA LEU A 102 12.25 23.31 -1.33
C LEU A 102 10.85 22.71 -1.11
N ALA A 103 9.95 23.46 -0.48
CA ALA A 103 8.57 23.05 -0.30
C ALA A 103 7.86 22.82 -1.64
N GLY A 104 8.05 23.72 -2.60
CA GLY A 104 7.53 23.58 -3.96
C GLY A 104 8.11 22.37 -4.67
N LEU A 105 9.42 22.13 -4.56
CA LEU A 105 10.08 20.94 -5.12
C LEU A 105 9.54 19.64 -4.49
N VAL A 106 9.42 19.58 -3.17
CA VAL A 106 8.87 18.43 -2.47
C VAL A 106 7.42 18.19 -2.89
N ALA A 107 6.60 19.23 -2.90
CA ALA A 107 5.22 19.13 -3.38
C ALA A 107 5.15 18.64 -4.84
N TYR A 108 5.99 19.18 -5.71
CA TYR A 108 6.08 18.71 -7.09
C TYR A 108 6.47 17.24 -7.20
N LEU A 109 7.48 16.79 -6.43
CA LEU A 109 7.92 15.39 -6.44
C LEU A 109 6.85 14.43 -5.91
N LEU A 110 6.03 14.88 -4.96
CA LEU A 110 4.92 14.09 -4.39
C LEU A 110 3.70 14.04 -5.32
N ILE A 111 3.42 15.13 -6.04
CA ILE A 111 2.18 15.27 -6.84
C ILE A 111 2.46 15.04 -8.33
N ARG A 112 3.74 15.05 -8.78
CA ARG A 112 4.07 14.92 -10.20
C ARG A 112 3.33 13.72 -10.80
N PRO A 113 2.65 13.92 -11.96
CA PRO A 113 1.97 12.84 -12.63
C PRO A 113 2.98 11.77 -13.03
N ASN A 114 2.59 10.52 -12.86
CA ASN A 114 3.37 9.40 -13.38
C ASN A 114 3.30 9.47 -14.92
N VAL A 115 4.43 9.78 -15.58
CA VAL A 115 4.55 9.91 -17.04
C VAL A 115 4.59 8.51 -17.71
N SER A 116 3.97 7.52 -17.07
CA SER A 116 3.80 6.20 -17.67
C SER A 116 2.72 6.22 -18.75
N ALA A 117 2.80 5.27 -19.68
CA ALA A 117 1.83 5.14 -20.76
C ALA A 117 0.38 5.16 -20.21
N PRO A 118 -0.57 5.77 -20.91
CA PRO A 118 -1.97 5.74 -20.54
C PRO A 118 -2.47 4.31 -20.25
N PRO A 119 -3.44 4.13 -19.36
CA PRO A 119 -3.97 2.80 -19.04
C PRO A 119 -4.39 2.00 -20.27
N GLU A 120 -4.94 2.66 -21.27
CA GLU A 120 -5.40 2.07 -22.53
C GLU A 120 -4.27 1.45 -23.38
N LEU A 121 -3.04 1.93 -23.19
CA LEU A 121 -1.85 1.43 -23.87
C LEU A 121 -1.07 0.42 -23.04
N ARG A 122 -1.58 0.06 -21.85
CA ARG A 122 -0.91 -0.89 -20.95
C ARG A 122 -1.47 -2.28 -21.16
N SER A 123 -0.61 -3.28 -20.99
CA SER A 123 -1.06 -4.67 -21.05
C SER A 123 -1.97 -4.98 -19.88
N ILE A 124 -3.18 -5.45 -20.17
CA ILE A 124 -4.14 -5.95 -19.17
C ILE A 124 -3.58 -7.24 -18.56
N HIS A 125 -2.94 -8.06 -19.37
CA HIS A 125 -2.31 -9.31 -18.97
C HIS A 125 -0.81 -9.20 -19.27
N PRO A 126 -0.01 -8.58 -18.38
CA PRO A 126 1.44 -8.52 -18.56
C PRO A 126 2.04 -9.93 -18.48
N ALA A 127 3.14 -10.14 -19.18
CA ALA A 127 3.84 -11.41 -19.14
C ALA A 127 4.22 -11.79 -17.68
N PRO A 128 3.92 -13.01 -17.23
CA PRO A 128 4.31 -13.48 -15.91
C PRO A 128 5.83 -13.64 -15.85
N PRO A 129 6.44 -13.59 -14.64
CA PRO A 129 7.83 -13.98 -14.45
C PRO A 129 8.02 -15.47 -14.77
N SER A 130 9.25 -15.92 -14.87
CA SER A 130 9.55 -17.35 -15.11
C SER A 130 9.15 -18.23 -13.93
N SER A 131 9.14 -17.70 -12.72
CA SER A 131 8.82 -18.43 -11.50
C SER A 131 8.22 -17.50 -10.43
N VAL A 132 7.50 -18.09 -9.48
CA VAL A 132 6.99 -17.42 -8.27
C VAL A 132 7.25 -18.33 -7.07
N THR A 133 7.51 -17.72 -5.89
CA THR A 133 7.68 -18.46 -4.64
C THR A 133 6.46 -18.25 -3.76
N VAL A 134 5.92 -19.34 -3.21
CA VAL A 134 4.80 -19.35 -2.26
C VAL A 134 5.26 -20.13 -1.03
N GLY A 135 5.37 -19.47 0.10
CA GLY A 135 5.97 -20.07 1.29
C GLY A 135 7.42 -20.50 1.01
N SER A 136 7.71 -21.79 1.06
CA SER A 136 9.04 -22.37 0.76
C SER A 136 9.13 -23.01 -0.62
N GLU A 137 8.06 -23.02 -1.40
CA GLU A 137 7.98 -23.68 -2.70
C GLU A 137 8.16 -22.68 -3.85
N THR A 138 9.03 -23.01 -4.81
CA THR A 138 9.21 -22.20 -6.03
C THR A 138 8.61 -22.93 -7.22
N ILE A 139 7.62 -22.29 -7.84
CA ILE A 139 6.86 -22.80 -8.98
C ILE A 139 7.44 -22.20 -10.28
N ASP A 140 7.86 -23.03 -11.22
CA ASP A 140 8.23 -22.60 -12.60
C ASP A 140 6.94 -22.39 -13.42
N LEU A 141 6.56 -21.15 -13.62
CA LEU A 141 5.32 -20.77 -14.29
C LEU A 141 5.28 -21.11 -15.78
N ARG A 142 6.45 -21.39 -16.41
CA ARG A 142 6.53 -21.74 -17.84
C ARG A 142 6.04 -23.15 -18.12
N SER A 143 6.13 -24.03 -17.12
CA SER A 143 5.81 -25.46 -17.24
C SER A 143 4.77 -25.92 -16.22
N ALA A 144 4.35 -25.06 -15.30
CA ALA A 144 3.40 -25.41 -14.26
C ALA A 144 2.02 -25.76 -14.83
N VAL A 145 1.52 -26.90 -14.41
CA VAL A 145 0.19 -27.43 -14.71
C VAL A 145 -0.53 -27.65 -13.38
N ASN A 146 -1.83 -27.42 -13.34
CA ASN A 146 -2.62 -27.66 -12.14
C ASN A 146 -2.60 -29.15 -11.78
N PRO A 147 -2.06 -29.53 -10.61
CA PRO A 147 -1.92 -30.94 -10.23
C PRO A 147 -3.27 -31.64 -9.97
N TYR A 148 -4.36 -30.89 -9.80
CA TYR A 148 -5.70 -31.39 -9.52
C TYR A 148 -6.60 -31.54 -10.76
N ARG A 149 -6.07 -31.23 -11.93
CA ARG A 149 -6.71 -31.47 -13.20
C ARG A 149 -6.05 -32.71 -13.85
N ALA A 150 -6.79 -33.79 -13.94
CA ALA A 150 -6.30 -35.02 -14.58
C ALA A 150 -5.96 -34.78 -16.06
N ALA A 151 -5.19 -35.66 -16.65
CA ALA A 151 -4.78 -35.57 -18.08
C ALA A 151 -5.95 -35.57 -19.05
N ASP A 152 -7.10 -36.16 -18.68
CA ASP A 152 -8.37 -36.13 -19.41
C ASP A 152 -9.20 -34.85 -19.16
N GLY A 153 -8.67 -33.92 -18.38
CA GLY A 153 -9.33 -32.66 -18.02
C GLY A 153 -10.33 -32.76 -16.87
N VAL A 154 -10.54 -33.92 -16.30
CA VAL A 154 -11.51 -34.12 -15.20
C VAL A 154 -10.93 -33.58 -13.89
N PRO A 155 -11.65 -32.71 -13.18
CA PRO A 155 -11.20 -32.20 -11.90
C PRO A 155 -11.29 -33.26 -10.80
N GLU A 156 -10.34 -33.24 -9.86
CA GLU A 156 -10.42 -34.05 -8.66
C GLU A 156 -11.55 -33.53 -7.74
N PRO A 157 -12.57 -34.33 -7.41
CA PRO A 157 -13.75 -33.84 -6.68
C PRO A 157 -13.43 -33.29 -5.28
N GLY A 158 -12.45 -33.86 -4.59
CA GLY A 158 -11.99 -33.37 -3.29
C GLY A 158 -11.35 -32.00 -3.40
N ALA A 159 -10.44 -31.82 -4.35
CA ALA A 159 -9.76 -30.56 -4.60
C ALA A 159 -10.73 -29.43 -5.01
N LEU A 160 -11.76 -29.78 -5.80
CA LEU A 160 -12.80 -28.83 -6.20
C LEU A 160 -13.59 -28.30 -4.98
N ALA A 161 -13.97 -29.18 -4.06
CA ALA A 161 -14.69 -28.80 -2.85
C ALA A 161 -13.83 -27.90 -1.92
N GLU A 162 -12.56 -28.24 -1.79
CA GLU A 162 -11.59 -27.42 -1.01
C GLU A 162 -11.35 -26.06 -1.69
N GLY A 163 -11.18 -26.03 -3.01
CA GLY A 163 -11.04 -24.78 -3.77
C GLY A 163 -12.24 -23.86 -3.62
N ARG A 164 -13.46 -24.42 -3.61
CA ARG A 164 -14.68 -23.66 -3.30
C ARG A 164 -14.65 -23.08 -1.88
N ALA A 165 -14.18 -23.84 -0.91
CA ALA A 165 -14.06 -23.35 0.47
C ALA A 165 -13.04 -22.22 0.60
N VAL A 166 -11.87 -22.34 -0.04
CA VAL A 166 -10.84 -21.28 -0.09
C VAL A 166 -11.41 -20.02 -0.74
N TYR A 167 -12.12 -20.14 -1.87
CA TYR A 167 -12.79 -19.02 -2.53
C TYR A 167 -13.79 -18.31 -1.61
N GLY A 168 -14.67 -19.06 -0.96
CA GLY A 168 -15.67 -18.53 -0.05
C GLY A 168 -15.09 -17.80 1.15
N GLN A 169 -13.93 -18.22 1.64
CA GLN A 169 -13.27 -17.60 2.79
C GLN A 169 -12.48 -16.33 2.43
N ASN A 170 -11.87 -16.29 1.24
CA ASN A 170 -10.85 -15.30 0.93
C ASN A 170 -11.21 -14.39 -0.26
N CYS A 171 -11.99 -14.84 -1.22
CA CYS A 171 -12.15 -14.20 -2.52
C CYS A 171 -13.54 -13.57 -2.73
N VAL A 172 -14.58 -14.19 -2.16
CA VAL A 172 -15.99 -13.84 -2.39
C VAL A 172 -16.31 -12.39 -2.06
N ILE A 173 -15.66 -11.81 -1.06
CA ILE A 173 -15.94 -10.44 -0.60
C ILE A 173 -15.69 -9.39 -1.72
N CYS A 174 -14.76 -9.69 -2.62
CA CYS A 174 -14.44 -8.84 -3.76
C CYS A 174 -15.01 -9.40 -5.08
N HIS A 175 -14.87 -10.70 -5.32
CA HIS A 175 -15.24 -11.32 -6.59
C HIS A 175 -16.69 -11.79 -6.68
N GLY A 176 -17.44 -11.82 -5.55
CA GLY A 176 -18.86 -12.18 -5.47
C GLY A 176 -19.13 -13.70 -5.49
N ASP A 177 -20.29 -14.09 -5.02
CA ASP A 177 -20.77 -15.48 -5.09
C ASP A 177 -21.08 -15.91 -6.52
N SER A 178 -21.45 -14.94 -7.36
CA SER A 178 -21.71 -15.12 -8.79
C SER A 178 -20.45 -15.30 -9.63
N LEU A 179 -19.25 -15.07 -9.07
CA LEU A 179 -17.96 -15.03 -9.77
C LEU A 179 -17.85 -13.86 -10.80
N ALA A 180 -18.81 -12.93 -10.83
CA ALA A 180 -18.90 -11.84 -11.79
C ALA A 180 -18.18 -10.54 -11.35
N GLY A 181 -17.31 -10.59 -10.32
CA GLY A 181 -16.60 -9.41 -9.82
C GLY A 181 -17.53 -8.39 -9.15
N ASP A 182 -18.64 -8.86 -8.60
CA ASP A 182 -19.72 -8.05 -8.01
C ASP A 182 -19.84 -8.20 -6.48
N GLY A 183 -18.77 -8.63 -5.82
CA GLY A 183 -18.73 -8.78 -4.38
C GLY A 183 -18.97 -7.46 -3.63
N LEU A 184 -19.18 -7.56 -2.32
CA LEU A 184 -19.56 -6.42 -1.46
C LEU A 184 -18.61 -5.22 -1.62
N PHE A 185 -17.32 -5.44 -1.80
CA PHE A 185 -16.33 -4.38 -1.96
C PHE A 185 -16.03 -4.00 -3.42
N ALA A 186 -16.61 -4.70 -4.40
CA ALA A 186 -16.29 -4.52 -5.81
C ALA A 186 -16.42 -3.07 -6.31
N THR A 187 -17.45 -2.35 -5.84
CA THR A 187 -17.69 -0.97 -6.25
C THR A 187 -16.69 0.04 -5.72
N SER A 188 -15.91 -0.35 -4.69
CA SER A 188 -14.89 0.51 -4.07
C SER A 188 -13.57 0.52 -4.82
N PHE A 189 -13.39 -0.39 -5.78
CA PHE A 189 -12.13 -0.55 -6.51
C PHE A 189 -12.19 -0.02 -7.95
N ARG A 190 -11.05 0.43 -8.43
CA ARG A 190 -10.79 0.83 -9.82
C ARG A 190 -9.39 0.37 -10.23
N PRO A 191 -9.24 -0.65 -11.07
CA PRO A 191 -10.31 -1.44 -11.72
C PRO A 191 -11.13 -2.26 -10.72
N ARG A 192 -12.34 -2.66 -11.13
CA ARG A 192 -13.15 -3.61 -10.38
C ARG A 192 -12.47 -4.99 -10.36
N PRO A 193 -12.82 -5.85 -9.39
CA PRO A 193 -12.43 -7.26 -9.44
C PRO A 193 -12.84 -7.90 -10.78
N ALA A 194 -12.02 -8.82 -11.24
CA ALA A 194 -12.28 -9.50 -12.52
C ALA A 194 -13.60 -10.27 -12.47
N ASP A 195 -14.36 -10.20 -13.56
CA ASP A 195 -15.51 -11.05 -13.85
C ASP A 195 -14.98 -12.35 -14.45
N PHE A 196 -15.06 -13.43 -13.68
CA PHE A 196 -14.60 -14.75 -14.13
C PHE A 196 -15.61 -15.45 -15.04
N THR A 197 -16.84 -14.97 -15.10
CA THR A 197 -17.88 -15.52 -15.99
C THR A 197 -17.75 -15.01 -17.43
N ASP A 198 -17.05 -13.90 -17.62
CA ASP A 198 -16.77 -13.38 -18.95
C ASP A 198 -15.68 -14.20 -19.65
N PRO A 199 -15.96 -14.80 -20.84
CA PRO A 199 -14.98 -15.59 -21.61
C PRO A 199 -13.78 -14.75 -22.09
N GLY A 200 -13.85 -13.42 -22.02
CA GLY A 200 -12.73 -12.52 -22.27
C GLY A 200 -11.71 -12.46 -21.13
N THR A 201 -11.98 -13.08 -20.00
CA THR A 201 -11.10 -13.12 -18.83
C THR A 201 -10.32 -14.42 -18.70
N ILE A 202 -10.72 -15.30 -17.79
CA ILE A 202 -9.89 -16.48 -17.44
C ILE A 202 -9.74 -17.48 -18.56
N ALA A 203 -10.72 -17.63 -19.47
CA ALA A 203 -10.60 -18.53 -20.61
C ALA A 203 -9.46 -18.17 -21.58
N GLN A 204 -8.98 -16.92 -21.54
CA GLN A 204 -7.84 -16.45 -22.33
C GLN A 204 -6.49 -16.71 -21.65
N LEU A 205 -6.50 -17.25 -20.43
CA LEU A 205 -5.32 -17.34 -19.57
C LEU A 205 -4.97 -18.80 -19.27
N GLN A 206 -3.70 -19.03 -19.05
CA GLN A 206 -3.20 -20.30 -18.51
C GLN A 206 -3.41 -20.35 -17.00
N GLU A 207 -3.60 -21.53 -16.43
CA GLU A 207 -3.75 -21.70 -14.98
C GLU A 207 -2.50 -21.19 -14.22
N SER A 208 -1.31 -21.34 -14.79
CA SER A 208 -0.06 -20.81 -14.22
C SER A 208 -0.04 -19.29 -14.14
N TYR A 209 -0.70 -18.60 -15.09
CA TYR A 209 -0.88 -17.15 -15.02
C TYR A 209 -1.77 -16.73 -13.84
N LEU A 210 -2.90 -17.45 -13.65
CA LEU A 210 -3.78 -17.19 -12.51
C LEU A 210 -3.05 -17.48 -11.19
N PHE A 211 -2.24 -18.54 -11.16
CA PHE A 211 -1.43 -18.86 -10.00
C PHE A 211 -0.54 -17.68 -9.59
N TRP A 212 0.23 -17.14 -10.55
CA TRP A 212 1.03 -15.96 -10.29
C TRP A 212 0.20 -14.75 -9.83
N ARG A 213 -0.95 -14.52 -10.48
CA ARG A 213 -1.81 -13.37 -10.14
C ARG A 213 -2.38 -13.46 -8.74
N ILE A 214 -2.75 -14.64 -8.29
CA ILE A 214 -3.22 -14.89 -6.93
C ILE A 214 -2.04 -14.73 -5.96
N ALA A 215 -0.96 -15.45 -6.17
CA ALA A 215 0.19 -15.41 -5.27
C ALA A 215 0.71 -13.98 -5.06
N SER A 216 0.95 -13.24 -6.15
CA SER A 216 1.64 -11.94 -6.11
C SER A 216 0.71 -10.72 -6.04
N GLY A 217 -0.59 -10.89 -6.24
CA GLY A 217 -1.57 -9.83 -6.15
C GLY A 217 -1.31 -8.61 -7.05
N GLY A 218 -1.92 -7.48 -6.72
CA GLY A 218 -1.70 -6.19 -7.38
C GLY A 218 -0.28 -5.65 -7.22
N PRO A 219 0.33 -5.71 -6.02
CA PRO A 219 1.72 -5.28 -5.81
C PRO A 219 2.75 -6.02 -6.66
N GLY A 220 2.50 -7.29 -6.98
CA GLY A 220 3.38 -8.13 -7.80
C GLY A 220 3.33 -7.85 -9.30
N LEU A 221 2.47 -6.94 -9.77
CA LEU A 221 2.44 -6.56 -11.18
C LEU A 221 3.70 -5.81 -11.59
N PRO A 222 4.27 -6.12 -12.78
CA PRO A 222 5.36 -5.35 -13.34
C PRO A 222 4.92 -3.91 -13.67
N ALA A 223 5.90 -3.02 -13.93
CA ALA A 223 5.65 -1.59 -14.14
C ALA A 223 4.61 -1.32 -15.24
N GLU A 224 4.59 -2.14 -16.28
CA GLU A 224 3.66 -2.07 -17.40
C GLU A 224 2.21 -2.35 -16.98
N GLY A 225 2.01 -3.20 -15.97
CA GLY A 225 0.70 -3.56 -15.42
C GLY A 225 0.27 -2.72 -14.21
N LYS A 226 1.21 -2.05 -13.52
CA LYS A 226 0.91 -1.27 -12.30
C LYS A 226 -0.04 -0.09 -12.51
N GLY A 227 -0.24 0.32 -13.74
CA GLY A 227 -1.17 1.39 -14.05
C GLY A 227 -2.63 1.08 -13.76
N TRP A 228 -2.95 -0.17 -13.61
CA TRP A 228 -4.30 -0.61 -13.25
C TRP A 228 -4.57 -0.47 -11.74
N ASN A 229 -3.55 -0.17 -10.92
CA ASN A 229 -3.68 0.00 -9.48
C ASN A 229 -4.51 -1.12 -8.83
N SER A 230 -4.26 -2.36 -9.23
CA SER A 230 -4.99 -3.51 -8.71
C SER A 230 -4.89 -3.56 -7.19
N ALA A 231 -6.04 -3.58 -6.53
CA ALA A 231 -6.15 -3.71 -5.07
C ALA A 231 -6.15 -5.17 -4.61
N MET A 232 -5.95 -6.13 -5.52
CA MET A 232 -5.89 -7.55 -5.18
C MET A 232 -4.76 -7.80 -4.16
N PRO A 233 -5.05 -8.39 -3.00
CA PRO A 233 -4.03 -8.70 -2.01
C PRO A 233 -2.99 -9.68 -2.55
N VAL A 234 -1.84 -9.73 -1.88
CA VAL A 234 -0.82 -10.76 -2.05
C VAL A 234 -1.22 -11.96 -1.19
N TRP A 235 -1.22 -13.16 -1.76
CA TRP A 235 -1.71 -14.36 -1.08
C TRP A 235 -0.63 -15.41 -0.78
N ASP A 236 0.62 -15.21 -1.24
CA ASP A 236 1.73 -16.15 -1.07
C ASP A 236 2.17 -16.39 0.38
N GLU A 237 1.84 -15.45 1.30
CA GLU A 237 2.07 -15.61 2.74
C GLU A 237 0.86 -16.20 3.49
N THR A 238 -0.32 -16.23 2.86
CA THR A 238 -1.59 -16.59 3.52
C THR A 238 -2.12 -17.93 3.03
N LEU A 239 -1.98 -18.20 1.73
CA LEU A 239 -2.39 -19.45 1.10
C LEU A 239 -1.16 -20.27 0.71
N SER A 240 -1.27 -21.59 0.85
CA SER A 240 -0.29 -22.52 0.30
C SER A 240 -0.42 -22.61 -1.23
N ALA A 241 0.63 -23.09 -1.90
CA ALA A 241 0.59 -23.38 -3.33
C ALA A 241 -0.55 -24.35 -3.69
N ASP A 242 -0.79 -25.31 -2.82
CA ASP A 242 -1.85 -26.30 -2.90
C ASP A 242 -3.25 -25.64 -2.93
N GLU A 243 -3.53 -24.74 -2.00
CA GLU A 243 -4.80 -24.00 -1.93
C GLU A 243 -4.99 -23.07 -3.13
N ILE A 244 -3.91 -22.45 -3.63
CA ILE A 244 -3.98 -21.62 -4.85
C ILE A 244 -4.35 -22.47 -6.06
N TRP A 245 -3.77 -23.66 -6.25
CA TRP A 245 -4.14 -24.55 -7.34
C TRP A 245 -5.60 -25.01 -7.26
N LYS A 246 -6.08 -25.33 -6.05
CA LYS A 246 -7.46 -25.76 -5.83
C LYS A 246 -8.48 -24.64 -6.10
N VAL A 247 -8.18 -23.40 -5.68
CA VAL A 247 -9.08 -22.28 -6.01
C VAL A 247 -9.11 -22.00 -7.51
N ILE A 248 -7.99 -22.13 -8.23
CA ILE A 248 -7.96 -22.00 -9.69
C ILE A 248 -8.82 -23.07 -10.35
N LEU A 249 -8.68 -24.32 -9.92
CA LEU A 249 -9.55 -25.41 -10.40
C LEU A 249 -11.03 -25.06 -10.24
N TYR A 250 -11.41 -24.57 -9.03
CA TYR A 250 -12.78 -24.16 -8.75
C TYR A 250 -13.25 -23.03 -9.67
N LEU A 251 -12.43 -22.01 -9.95
CA LEU A 251 -12.81 -20.89 -10.81
C LEU A 251 -13.20 -21.37 -12.22
N TYR A 252 -12.40 -22.21 -12.84
CA TYR A 252 -12.69 -22.73 -14.18
C TYR A 252 -13.93 -23.63 -14.20
N GLU A 253 -14.05 -24.53 -13.24
CA GLU A 253 -15.19 -25.45 -13.18
C GLU A 253 -16.53 -24.75 -12.87
N ALA A 254 -16.50 -23.79 -11.92
CA ALA A 254 -17.69 -23.06 -11.53
C ALA A 254 -18.20 -22.08 -12.60
N THR A 255 -17.36 -21.70 -13.55
CA THR A 255 -17.71 -20.83 -14.67
C THR A 255 -17.91 -21.56 -16.00
N ASP A 256 -17.76 -22.87 -16.00
CA ASP A 256 -17.83 -23.74 -17.23
C ASP A 256 -16.87 -23.26 -18.32
N GLN A 257 -15.66 -22.85 -17.91
CA GLN A 257 -14.60 -22.38 -18.81
C GLN A 257 -13.40 -23.31 -18.78
N LEU A 258 -12.66 -23.34 -19.88
CA LEU A 258 -11.42 -24.10 -19.99
C LEU A 258 -10.22 -23.16 -20.00
N PRO A 259 -9.12 -23.51 -19.31
CA PRO A 259 -7.90 -22.75 -19.38
C PRO A 259 -7.26 -22.83 -20.76
N ARG A 260 -6.59 -21.76 -21.17
CA ARG A 260 -5.76 -21.81 -22.37
C ARG A 260 -4.63 -22.84 -22.19
N ALA A 261 -4.39 -23.64 -23.24
CA ALA A 261 -3.34 -24.65 -23.19
C ALA A 261 -1.93 -24.07 -23.08
N VAL A 262 -1.02 -24.81 -22.45
CA VAL A 262 0.39 -24.43 -22.36
C VAL A 262 1.03 -24.57 -23.74
N GLY A 263 1.57 -23.44 -24.25
CA GLY A 263 2.25 -23.43 -25.56
C GLY A 263 1.41 -22.94 -26.75
N GLU A 264 0.18 -22.50 -26.53
CA GLU A 264 -0.66 -21.81 -27.52
C GLU A 264 -0.58 -20.28 -27.44
#